data_5d0e6ac221a8058985bb5c202bbae188
#
_entry.id   5d0e6ac221a8058985bb5c202bbae188
#
_cell.length_a   1.000
_cell.length_b   1.000
_cell.length_c   1.000
_cell.angle_alpha   90.00
_cell.angle_beta   90.00
_cell.angle_gamma   90.00
#
_symmetry.space_group_name_H-M   'P 1'
#
loop_
_entity.id
_entity.type
_entity.pdbx_description
1 polymer ?
#
loop_
_entity_poly.entity_id
_entity_poly.type
_entity_poly.pdbx_seq_one_letter_code
_entity_poly.pdbx_strand_id
1 'polypeptide(L)'
;MKKSAEADFLRLFYFLEYKKMVVRKQFELARQSMTWQGREISLEKGKLAVQADASIRMQMGENVMLYSTVMEKNPKEGLDFLPLMIDMRESYSAAGRIAGAVYRRREGRPSDTAILYARLTDRALRPMFPKGMINDVVVSITPLALDHQLGLGVMHIIGASLSIMAAGIPFDGPVGAAQIGYLDG
;
A
#
# COMPACT_ATOMS: atom_id res chain seq x y z
N MET A 1 15.76 -24.13 0.03
CA MET A 1 14.50 -23.44 0.36
C MET A 1 14.59 -21.91 0.42
N LYS A 2 15.66 -21.26 0.92
CA LYS A 2 15.79 -19.78 0.92
C LYS A 2 15.84 -19.14 -0.48
N LYS A 3 16.53 -19.75 -1.44
CA LYS A 3 16.68 -19.21 -2.83
C LYS A 3 15.37 -19.17 -3.64
N SER A 4 14.40 -20.03 -3.34
CA SER A 4 13.13 -20.05 -4.06
C SER A 4 12.21 -18.88 -3.61
N ALA A 5 12.21 -18.58 -2.33
CA ALA A 5 11.41 -17.51 -1.76
C ALA A 5 11.89 -16.10 -2.17
N GLU A 6 13.21 -15.89 -2.28
CA GLU A 6 13.79 -14.67 -2.84
C GLU A 6 13.44 -14.51 -4.33
N ALA A 7 13.49 -15.62 -5.09
CA ALA A 7 13.14 -15.61 -6.50
C ALA A 7 11.65 -15.30 -6.73
N ASP A 8 10.77 -15.80 -5.88
CA ASP A 8 9.33 -15.55 -5.97
C ASP A 8 8.98 -14.13 -5.51
N PHE A 9 9.67 -13.62 -4.48
CA PHE A 9 9.55 -12.23 -4.06
C PHE A 9 10.04 -11.26 -5.15
N LEU A 10 11.19 -11.55 -5.78
CA LEU A 10 11.71 -10.79 -6.90
C LEU A 10 10.79 -10.91 -8.14
N ARG A 11 10.19 -12.06 -8.41
CA ARG A 11 9.21 -12.22 -9.49
C ARG A 11 7.97 -11.35 -9.27
N LEU A 12 7.51 -11.20 -8.03
CA LEU A 12 6.43 -10.28 -7.68
C LEU A 12 6.78 -8.84 -8.04
N PHE A 13 8.04 -8.45 -7.83
CA PHE A 13 8.56 -7.12 -8.17
C PHE A 13 8.82 -6.94 -9.67
N TYR A 14 9.43 -7.93 -10.34
CA TYR A 14 9.63 -7.91 -11.78
C TYR A 14 8.31 -7.86 -12.56
N PHE A 15 7.27 -8.47 -12.06
CA PHE A 15 5.93 -8.38 -12.65
C PHE A 15 5.41 -6.94 -12.68
N LEU A 16 5.74 -6.12 -11.69
CA LEU A 16 5.38 -4.71 -11.63
C LEU A 16 6.30 -3.81 -12.48
N GLU A 17 7.57 -4.19 -12.64
CA GLU A 17 8.56 -3.43 -13.44
C GLU A 17 8.42 -3.62 -14.95
N TYR A 18 7.96 -4.77 -15.41
CA TYR A 18 8.03 -5.16 -16.82
C TYR A 18 6.98 -4.48 -17.72
N LYS A 19 6.09 -3.65 -17.18
CA LYS A 19 5.19 -2.82 -18.00
C LYS A 19 5.42 -1.33 -17.81
N LYS A 20 6.64 -0.88 -18.06
CA LYS A 20 6.95 0.50 -18.43
C LYS A 20 6.35 0.79 -19.81
N MET A 21 5.06 0.90 -19.90
CA MET A 21 4.43 1.58 -21.02
C MET A 21 3.23 2.35 -20.49
N VAL A 22 3.44 3.66 -20.43
CA VAL A 22 2.46 4.69 -20.20
C VAL A 22 1.43 4.64 -21.34
N VAL A 23 0.58 3.65 -21.29
CA VAL A 23 -0.74 3.71 -21.89
C VAL A 23 -1.68 3.41 -20.76
N ARG A 24 -2.59 4.31 -20.46
CA ARG A 24 -3.70 4.14 -19.54
C ARG A 24 -4.56 2.92 -19.96
N LYS A 25 -4.04 1.72 -19.83
CA LYS A 25 -4.82 0.49 -19.79
C LYS A 25 -5.30 0.30 -18.36
N GLN A 26 -6.16 1.18 -17.93
CA GLN A 26 -6.76 1.23 -16.58
C GLN A 26 -7.55 -0.04 -16.21
N PHE A 27 -7.72 -0.99 -17.12
CA PHE A 27 -8.57 -2.16 -16.93
C PHE A 27 -7.85 -3.49 -17.10
N GLU A 28 -6.52 -3.50 -17.17
CA GLU A 28 -5.82 -4.78 -17.23
C GLU A 28 -5.79 -5.40 -15.84
N LEU A 29 -6.72 -6.32 -15.62
CA LEU A 29 -6.77 -7.12 -14.40
C LEU A 29 -5.55 -8.02 -14.35
N ALA A 30 -4.71 -7.82 -13.35
CA ALA A 30 -3.56 -8.67 -13.08
C ALA A 30 -3.65 -9.21 -11.66
N ARG A 31 -3.45 -10.52 -11.52
CA ARG A 31 -3.42 -11.19 -10.23
C ARG A 31 -2.15 -12.01 -10.09
N GLN A 32 -1.50 -11.90 -8.96
CA GLN A 32 -0.35 -12.69 -8.56
C GLN A 32 -0.55 -13.21 -7.14
N SER A 33 -0.17 -14.45 -6.87
CA SER A 33 -0.17 -15.00 -5.53
C SER A 33 1.13 -15.73 -5.22
N MET A 34 1.50 -15.74 -3.95
CA MET A 34 2.64 -16.48 -3.43
C MET A 34 2.34 -16.99 -2.02
N THR A 35 3.02 -18.04 -1.62
CA THR A 35 2.95 -18.53 -0.23
C THR A 35 4.23 -18.13 0.50
N TRP A 36 4.08 -17.40 1.61
CA TRP A 36 5.16 -16.99 2.48
C TRP A 36 4.90 -17.46 3.90
N GLN A 37 5.80 -18.27 4.46
CA GLN A 37 5.68 -18.83 5.81
C GLN A 37 4.32 -19.50 6.08
N GLY A 38 3.82 -20.27 5.11
CA GLY A 38 2.53 -20.97 5.21
C GLY A 38 1.28 -20.08 5.03
N ARG A 39 1.46 -18.79 4.73
CA ARG A 39 0.37 -17.84 4.45
C ARG A 39 0.34 -17.48 2.98
N GLU A 40 -0.85 -17.44 2.41
CA GLU A 40 -1.05 -16.95 1.05
C GLU A 40 -1.04 -15.42 1.06
N ILE A 41 -0.21 -14.86 0.18
CA ILE A 41 -0.21 -13.42 -0.15
C ILE A 41 -0.68 -13.32 -1.59
N SER A 42 -1.74 -12.56 -1.82
CA SER A 42 -2.23 -12.28 -3.17
C SER A 42 -2.32 -10.79 -3.44
N LEU A 43 -1.99 -10.42 -4.67
CA LEU A 43 -2.04 -9.06 -5.19
C LEU A 43 -2.95 -9.04 -6.40
N GLU A 44 -3.87 -8.09 -6.44
CA GLU A 44 -4.73 -7.81 -7.58
C GLU A 44 -4.60 -6.34 -7.97
N LYS A 45 -4.39 -6.09 -9.28
CA LYS A 45 -4.32 -4.74 -9.87
C LYS A 45 -5.47 -4.55 -10.86
N GLY A 46 -6.00 -3.33 -10.95
CA GLY A 46 -6.95 -2.93 -12.01
C GLY A 46 -8.41 -3.27 -11.75
N LYS A 47 -8.76 -3.85 -10.60
CA LYS A 47 -10.14 -4.23 -10.26
C LYS A 47 -10.92 -3.14 -9.53
N LEU A 48 -10.26 -2.45 -8.62
CA LEU A 48 -10.85 -1.42 -7.75
C LEU A 48 -10.15 -0.09 -7.96
N ALA A 49 -10.78 1.00 -7.56
CA ALA A 49 -10.24 2.37 -7.60
C ALA A 49 -9.63 2.74 -8.97
N VAL A 50 -10.37 2.46 -10.06
CA VAL A 50 -9.91 2.63 -11.45
C VAL A 50 -9.61 4.07 -11.87
N GLN A 51 -9.98 5.05 -11.06
CA GLN A 51 -9.67 6.47 -11.30
C GLN A 51 -8.29 6.89 -10.75
N ALA A 52 -7.69 6.07 -9.88
CA ALA A 52 -6.34 6.29 -9.40
C ALA A 52 -5.31 5.95 -10.48
N ASP A 53 -4.10 6.51 -10.41
CA ASP A 53 -3.01 6.15 -11.33
C ASP A 53 -2.61 4.69 -11.18
N ALA A 54 -2.67 4.17 -9.95
CA ALA A 54 -2.65 2.75 -9.68
C ALA A 54 -3.48 2.39 -8.45
N SER A 55 -3.99 1.15 -8.46
CA SER A 55 -4.60 0.55 -7.29
C SER A 55 -4.18 -0.91 -7.16
N ILE A 56 -3.86 -1.31 -5.94
CA ILE A 56 -3.50 -2.68 -5.59
C ILE A 56 -4.37 -3.14 -4.44
N ARG A 57 -5.07 -4.25 -4.64
CA ARG A 57 -5.68 -5.02 -3.56
C ARG A 57 -4.68 -6.07 -3.11
N MET A 58 -4.22 -5.97 -1.88
CA MET A 58 -3.33 -6.95 -1.25
C MET A 58 -4.10 -7.74 -0.22
N GLN A 59 -3.93 -9.06 -0.25
CA GLN A 59 -4.46 -9.95 0.76
C GLN A 59 -3.32 -10.74 1.38
N MET A 60 -3.31 -10.85 2.70
CA MET A 60 -2.40 -11.69 3.49
C MET A 60 -3.20 -12.41 4.56
N GLY A 61 -3.42 -13.72 4.35
CA GLY A 61 -4.38 -14.45 5.15
C GLY A 61 -5.79 -13.87 4.99
N GLU A 62 -6.44 -13.52 6.09
CA GLU A 62 -7.78 -12.91 6.10
C GLU A 62 -7.76 -11.38 6.02
N ASN A 63 -6.58 -10.75 6.15
CA ASN A 63 -6.45 -9.31 5.99
C ASN A 63 -6.46 -8.93 4.51
N VAL A 64 -7.33 -8.00 4.14
CA VAL A 64 -7.44 -7.45 2.79
C VAL A 64 -7.38 -5.95 2.85
N MET A 65 -6.45 -5.38 2.09
CA MET A 65 -6.24 -3.94 2.00
C MET A 65 -6.23 -3.46 0.56
N LEU A 66 -6.81 -2.29 0.34
CA LEU A 66 -6.75 -1.57 -0.92
C LEU A 66 -5.79 -0.40 -0.78
N TYR A 67 -4.82 -0.33 -1.67
CA TYR A 67 -3.87 0.77 -1.82
C TYR A 67 -4.18 1.49 -3.12
N SER A 68 -4.43 2.77 -3.07
CA SER A 68 -4.62 3.59 -4.27
C SER A 68 -3.66 4.77 -4.24
N THR A 69 -2.94 4.95 -5.33
CA THR A 69 -1.92 5.98 -5.49
C THR A 69 -2.30 6.91 -6.62
N VAL A 70 -2.18 8.21 -6.35
CA VAL A 70 -2.37 9.28 -7.32
C VAL A 70 -1.20 10.23 -7.23
N MET A 71 -0.67 10.64 -8.37
CA MET A 71 0.36 11.67 -8.47
C MET A 71 -0.13 12.82 -9.34
N GLU A 72 0.01 14.03 -8.86
CA GLU A 72 -0.23 15.22 -9.66
C GLU A 72 0.84 15.34 -10.75
N LYS A 73 0.40 15.57 -12.00
CA LYS A 73 1.33 15.69 -13.15
C LYS A 73 2.19 16.93 -13.10
N ASN A 74 1.62 18.03 -12.63
CA ASN A 74 2.32 19.31 -12.56
C ASN A 74 3.05 19.42 -11.23
N PRO A 75 4.36 19.76 -11.26
CA PRO A 75 5.10 20.05 -10.04
C PRO A 75 4.50 21.28 -9.34
N LYS A 76 4.48 21.26 -8.02
CA LYS A 76 3.93 22.33 -7.20
C LYS A 76 4.99 23.42 -7.00
N GLU A 77 4.80 24.57 -7.62
CA GLU A 77 5.73 25.69 -7.51
C GLU A 77 5.84 26.22 -6.08
N GLY A 78 7.05 26.62 -5.68
CA GLY A 78 7.31 27.21 -4.37
C GLY A 78 7.54 26.22 -3.22
N LEU A 79 7.63 24.92 -3.51
CA LEU A 79 7.99 23.89 -2.51
C LEU A 79 9.46 23.48 -2.69
N ASP A 80 10.12 23.25 -1.57
CA ASP A 80 11.48 22.71 -1.47
C ASP A 80 11.51 21.25 -0.94
N PHE A 81 10.33 20.65 -0.74
CA PHE A 81 10.16 19.29 -0.22
C PHE A 81 9.14 18.50 -1.02
N LEU A 82 9.21 17.17 -0.93
CA LEU A 82 8.24 16.25 -1.52
C LEU A 82 6.91 16.31 -0.75
N PRO A 83 5.80 16.74 -1.36
CA PRO A 83 4.48 16.69 -0.76
C PRO A 83 3.90 15.27 -0.87
N LEU A 84 4.38 14.36 -0.01
CA LEU A 84 3.87 13.00 0.12
C LEU A 84 2.82 12.93 1.22
N MET A 85 1.63 12.46 0.90
CA MET A 85 0.55 12.21 1.84
C MET A 85 0.20 10.73 1.87
N ILE A 86 0.29 10.12 3.04
CA ILE A 86 -0.22 8.77 3.30
C ILE A 86 -1.49 8.91 4.13
N ASP A 87 -2.63 8.58 3.54
CA ASP A 87 -3.93 8.60 4.19
C ASP A 87 -4.38 7.18 4.51
N MET A 88 -4.47 6.86 5.80
CA MET A 88 -4.99 5.58 6.26
C MET A 88 -6.38 5.76 6.82
N ARG A 89 -7.33 5.09 6.21
CA ARG A 89 -8.72 5.05 6.66
C ARG A 89 -8.98 3.79 7.45
N GLU A 90 -9.74 3.93 8.52
CA GLU A 90 -10.29 2.80 9.27
C GLU A 90 -11.74 2.60 8.86
N SER A 91 -12.17 1.34 8.75
CA SER A 91 -13.55 1.01 8.43
C SER A 91 -14.10 0.00 9.43
N TYR A 92 -15.21 0.34 10.06
CA TYR A 92 -15.93 -0.58 10.94
C TYR A 92 -16.37 -1.83 10.20
N SER A 93 -16.78 -1.68 8.93
CA SER A 93 -17.20 -2.80 8.10
C SER A 93 -16.08 -3.79 7.83
N ALA A 94 -14.82 -3.34 7.73
CA ALA A 94 -13.67 -4.22 7.57
C ALA A 94 -13.44 -5.13 8.79
N ALA A 95 -13.86 -4.69 9.97
CA ALA A 95 -13.82 -5.48 11.21
C ALA A 95 -15.15 -6.22 11.48
N GLY A 96 -16.05 -6.30 10.50
CA GLY A 96 -17.37 -6.92 10.66
C GLY A 96 -18.31 -6.18 11.61
N ARG A 97 -18.07 -4.89 11.86
CA ARG A 97 -18.84 -4.07 12.79
C ARG A 97 -19.64 -3.02 12.04
N ILE A 98 -20.79 -2.64 12.59
CA ILE A 98 -21.61 -1.52 12.13
C ILE A 98 -21.29 -0.32 13.01
N ALA A 99 -21.00 0.84 12.43
CA ALA A 99 -20.79 2.07 13.17
C ALA A 99 -22.02 2.39 14.04
N GLY A 100 -21.77 2.76 15.29
CA GLY A 100 -22.73 2.87 16.39
C GLY A 100 -24.00 3.68 16.13
N ALA A 101 -24.24 4.79 16.84
CA ALA A 101 -25.50 5.54 16.78
C ALA A 101 -25.92 6.00 15.38
N VAL A 102 -27.23 6.00 15.10
CA VAL A 102 -27.86 6.29 13.79
C VAL A 102 -27.36 7.58 13.15
N TYR A 103 -27.05 8.60 13.93
CA TYR A 103 -26.52 9.89 13.46
C TYR A 103 -25.00 9.89 13.23
N ARG A 104 -24.28 8.84 13.65
CA ARG A 104 -22.84 8.68 13.50
C ARG A 104 -22.48 7.47 12.63
N ARG A 105 -23.32 7.09 11.68
CA ARG A 105 -23.06 5.94 10.77
C ARG A 105 -21.95 6.21 9.77
N ARG A 106 -21.10 7.21 10.01
CA ARG A 106 -19.91 7.50 9.20
C ARG A 106 -18.67 7.16 10.03
N GLU A 107 -17.65 6.69 9.35
CA GLU A 107 -16.33 6.61 9.92
C GLU A 107 -15.93 8.00 10.41
N GLY A 108 -15.46 8.07 11.65
CA GLY A 108 -15.01 9.32 12.27
C GLY A 108 -13.61 9.69 11.80
N ARG A 109 -12.91 10.45 12.65
CA ARG A 109 -11.49 10.72 12.47
C ARG A 109 -10.70 9.41 12.60
N PRO A 110 -9.58 9.25 11.86
CA PRO A 110 -8.66 8.12 12.05
C PRO A 110 -8.19 8.04 13.51
N SER A 111 -8.01 6.84 14.02
CA SER A 111 -7.44 6.64 15.35
C SER A 111 -5.97 7.06 15.40
N ASP A 112 -5.44 7.28 16.59
CA ASP A 112 -4.00 7.57 16.79
C ASP A 112 -3.13 6.43 16.23
N THR A 113 -3.59 5.20 16.32
CA THR A 113 -2.92 4.02 15.74
C THR A 113 -2.86 4.10 14.22
N ALA A 114 -3.95 4.46 13.55
CA ALA A 114 -3.98 4.64 12.10
C ALA A 114 -3.02 5.77 11.66
N ILE A 115 -3.00 6.87 12.39
CA ILE A 115 -2.08 7.98 12.14
C ILE A 115 -0.62 7.51 12.30
N LEU A 116 -0.31 6.73 13.33
CA LEU A 116 1.04 6.19 13.54
C LEU A 116 1.46 5.23 12.42
N TYR A 117 0.57 4.37 11.93
CA TYR A 117 0.86 3.51 10.78
C TYR A 117 1.06 4.31 9.49
N ALA A 118 0.27 5.36 9.26
CA ALA A 118 0.46 6.25 8.12
C ALA A 118 1.84 6.93 8.17
N ARG A 119 2.24 7.44 9.34
CA ARG A 119 3.57 8.06 9.56
C ARG A 119 4.71 7.05 9.44
N LEU A 120 4.53 5.83 9.93
CA LEU A 120 5.51 4.75 9.77
C LEU A 120 5.73 4.46 8.28
N THR A 121 4.65 4.35 7.52
CA THR A 121 4.70 4.11 6.08
C THR A 121 5.36 5.28 5.34
N ASP A 122 4.98 6.53 5.63
CA ASP A 122 5.60 7.72 5.05
C ASP A 122 7.12 7.75 5.29
N ARG A 123 7.53 7.46 6.52
CA ARG A 123 8.94 7.48 6.92
C ARG A 123 9.77 6.42 6.18
N ALA A 124 9.17 5.25 5.89
CA ALA A 124 9.83 4.19 5.17
C ALA A 124 9.94 4.49 3.66
N LEU A 125 8.92 5.14 3.08
CA LEU A 125 8.83 5.35 1.63
C LEU A 125 9.49 6.67 1.17
N ARG A 126 9.42 7.72 1.96
CA ARG A 126 9.91 9.06 1.60
C ARG A 126 11.36 9.09 1.11
N PRO A 127 12.32 8.39 1.74
CA PRO A 127 13.72 8.40 1.28
C PRO A 127 13.94 7.75 -0.09
N MET A 128 12.97 6.97 -0.58
CA MET A 128 13.05 6.23 -1.83
C MET A 128 12.62 7.05 -3.05
N PHE A 129 12.14 8.26 -2.84
CA PHE A 129 11.81 9.19 -3.92
C PHE A 129 13.06 9.98 -4.35
N PRO A 130 13.16 10.35 -5.64
CA PRO A 130 14.25 11.18 -6.13
C PRO A 130 14.32 12.53 -5.39
N LYS A 131 15.54 12.98 -5.11
CA LYS A 131 15.76 14.31 -4.53
C LYS A 131 15.26 15.39 -5.48
N GLY A 132 14.55 16.37 -4.94
CA GLY A 132 14.01 17.50 -5.72
C GLY A 132 12.68 17.21 -6.41
N MET A 133 12.06 16.06 -6.18
CA MET A 133 10.69 15.80 -6.64
C MET A 133 9.70 16.65 -5.82
N ILE A 134 8.89 17.45 -6.50
CA ILE A 134 7.91 18.38 -5.91
C ILE A 134 6.48 18.13 -6.40
N ASN A 135 6.23 16.97 -7.01
CA ASN A 135 4.90 16.55 -7.40
C ASN A 135 4.11 16.05 -6.17
N ASP A 136 2.84 16.43 -6.06
CA ASP A 136 1.95 15.90 -5.02
C ASP A 136 1.73 14.39 -5.25
N VAL A 137 2.02 13.59 -4.23
CA VAL A 137 1.78 12.14 -4.24
C VAL A 137 0.89 11.79 -3.05
N VAL A 138 -0.26 11.19 -3.35
CA VAL A 138 -1.20 10.72 -2.34
C VAL A 138 -1.35 9.21 -2.43
N VAL A 139 -1.11 8.53 -1.31
CA VAL A 139 -1.35 7.09 -1.17
C VAL A 139 -2.44 6.88 -0.13
N SER A 140 -3.59 6.38 -0.57
CA SER A 140 -4.69 6.04 0.32
C SER A 140 -4.71 4.55 0.62
N ILE A 141 -4.76 4.20 1.89
CA ILE A 141 -4.80 2.83 2.41
C ILE A 141 -6.17 2.59 3.03
N THR A 142 -6.94 1.67 2.44
CA THR A 142 -8.29 1.37 2.88
C THR A 142 -8.40 -0.11 3.23
N PRO A 143 -8.65 -0.47 4.50
CA PRO A 143 -8.91 -1.84 4.89
C PRO A 143 -10.27 -2.30 4.35
N LEU A 144 -10.31 -3.49 3.76
CA LEU A 144 -11.53 -4.14 3.26
C LEU A 144 -11.96 -5.30 4.16
N ALA A 145 -11.00 -6.02 4.74
CA ALA A 145 -11.21 -7.03 5.76
C ALA A 145 -10.01 -7.04 6.72
N LEU A 146 -10.26 -7.21 7.99
CA LEU A 146 -9.25 -7.21 9.04
C LEU A 146 -9.40 -8.42 9.95
N ASP A 147 -8.28 -9.13 10.13
CA ASP A 147 -8.08 -10.13 11.17
C ASP A 147 -7.14 -9.54 12.23
N HIS A 148 -7.52 -9.64 13.49
CA HIS A 148 -6.75 -9.07 14.61
C HIS A 148 -5.46 -9.85 14.93
N GLN A 149 -5.17 -10.94 14.23
CA GLN A 149 -4.02 -11.82 14.51
C GLN A 149 -2.71 -11.35 13.87
N LEU A 150 -2.76 -10.46 12.87
CA LEU A 150 -1.60 -10.03 12.11
C LEU A 150 -1.27 -8.56 12.35
N GLY A 151 0.03 -8.28 12.53
CA GLY A 151 0.54 -6.90 12.54
C GLY A 151 0.38 -6.24 11.17
N LEU A 152 -0.48 -5.23 11.09
CA LEU A 152 -0.83 -4.57 9.83
C LEU A 152 0.29 -3.69 9.27
N GLY A 153 1.24 -3.26 10.11
CA GLY A 153 2.32 -2.34 9.71
C GLY A 153 3.17 -2.85 8.54
N VAL A 154 3.44 -4.16 8.51
CA VAL A 154 4.18 -4.80 7.41
C VAL A 154 3.40 -4.67 6.10
N MET A 155 2.10 -4.96 6.12
CA MET A 155 1.25 -4.85 4.93
C MET A 155 1.18 -3.42 4.42
N HIS A 156 1.09 -2.42 5.31
CA HIS A 156 1.01 -1.01 4.94
C HIS A 156 2.22 -0.55 4.13
N ILE A 157 3.43 -0.87 4.58
CA ILE A 157 4.67 -0.47 3.91
C ILE A 157 4.79 -1.17 2.56
N ILE A 158 4.64 -2.50 2.53
CA ILE A 158 4.78 -3.29 1.31
C ILE A 158 3.72 -2.88 0.28
N GLY A 159 2.44 -2.84 0.67
CA GLY A 159 1.35 -2.53 -0.25
C GLY A 159 1.41 -1.11 -0.81
N ALA A 160 1.78 -0.13 0.01
CA ALA A 160 1.97 1.25 -0.44
C ALA A 160 3.16 1.36 -1.42
N SER A 161 4.30 0.71 -1.11
CA SER A 161 5.46 0.65 -2.01
C SER A 161 5.08 0.06 -3.38
N LEU A 162 4.37 -1.06 -3.39
CA LEU A 162 3.90 -1.72 -4.61
C LEU A 162 2.93 -0.83 -5.40
N SER A 163 2.06 -0.10 -4.72
CA SER A 163 1.10 0.80 -5.36
C SER A 163 1.79 1.98 -6.03
N ILE A 164 2.81 2.58 -5.41
CA ILE A 164 3.62 3.65 -5.99
C ILE A 164 4.35 3.16 -7.25
N MET A 165 4.98 1.99 -7.17
CA MET A 165 5.65 1.38 -8.33
C MET A 165 4.68 1.06 -9.46
N ALA A 166 3.51 0.53 -9.14
CA ALA A 166 2.47 0.22 -10.13
C ALA A 166 1.89 1.47 -10.81
N ALA A 167 1.96 2.63 -10.16
CA ALA A 167 1.60 3.93 -10.72
C ALA A 167 2.65 4.47 -11.71
N GLY A 168 3.85 3.85 -11.75
CA GLY A 168 4.95 4.33 -12.59
C GLY A 168 5.60 5.62 -12.10
N ILE A 169 5.44 5.94 -10.83
CA ILE A 169 6.06 7.09 -10.17
C ILE A 169 7.55 6.81 -10.01
N PRO A 170 8.45 7.80 -10.24
CA PRO A 170 9.86 7.65 -9.95
C PRO A 170 10.09 7.29 -8.48
N PHE A 171 10.59 6.08 -8.23
CA PHE A 171 10.70 5.51 -6.90
C PHE A 171 11.77 4.42 -6.88
N ASP A 172 12.76 4.51 -5.98
CA ASP A 172 13.87 3.56 -5.85
C ASP A 172 13.49 2.35 -4.99
N GLY A 173 12.21 1.93 -5.03
CA GLY A 173 11.71 0.73 -4.37
C GLY A 173 11.97 -0.53 -5.18
N PRO A 174 11.57 -1.67 -4.66
CA PRO A 174 10.56 -1.92 -3.62
C PRO A 174 11.09 -1.80 -2.19
N VAL A 175 10.19 -1.49 -1.25
CA VAL A 175 10.49 -1.46 0.18
C VAL A 175 9.89 -2.69 0.85
N GLY A 176 10.74 -3.47 1.51
CA GLY A 176 10.34 -4.59 2.35
C GLY A 176 10.09 -4.16 3.79
N ALA A 177 9.29 -4.92 4.52
CA ALA A 177 9.04 -4.70 5.93
C ALA A 177 8.97 -6.02 6.69
N ALA A 178 9.40 -6.03 7.94
CA ALA A 178 9.29 -7.15 8.85
C ALA A 178 8.97 -6.64 10.26
N GLN A 179 8.14 -7.38 10.98
CA GLN A 179 7.93 -7.17 12.41
C GLN A 179 8.82 -8.14 13.18
N ILE A 180 9.65 -7.61 14.06
CA ILE A 180 10.58 -8.38 14.89
C ILE A 180 10.16 -8.22 16.33
N GLY A 181 10.05 -9.33 17.06
CA GLY A 181 9.90 -9.38 18.51
C GLY A 181 11.22 -9.80 19.16
N TYR A 182 11.51 -9.22 20.31
CA TYR A 182 12.62 -9.64 21.17
C TYR A 182 12.04 -10.17 22.48
N LEU A 183 12.45 -11.37 22.87
CA LEU A 183 11.95 -12.04 24.05
C LEU A 183 13.16 -12.61 24.82
N ASP A 184 13.41 -12.08 26.01
CA ASP A 184 14.36 -12.58 27.02
C ASP A 184 15.79 -12.95 26.55
N GLY A 185 16.36 -12.23 25.63
CA GLY A 185 17.75 -12.40 25.17
C GLY A 185 17.86 -13.19 23.89
#